data_74e42032aaaa023ce823ecbe9ae94b42
#
_entry.id   74e42032aaaa023ce823ecbe9ae94b42
#
_cell.length_a   1.000
_cell.length_b   1.000
_cell.length_c   1.000
_cell.angle_alpha   90.00
_cell.angle_beta   90.00
_cell.angle_gamma   90.00
#
_symmetry.space_group_name_H-M   'P 1'
#
loop_
_entity.id
_entity.type
_entity.pdbx_description
1 polymer ?
#
loop_
_entity_poly.entity_id
_entity_poly.type
_entity_poly.pdbx_seq_one_letter_code
_entity_poly.pdbx_strand_id
1 'polypeptide(L)'
;VLTSIGLDHTEFLGETETEIAGEKLAVLRPETTLILGPVSDEVRELARRTARERDCELREITAAVAAGAAGIHGIGGFQRVNFSVAEAAVACFLGEVSRVKAEEAVASLVIHGRLEQIGQNPLVLADVAHNPAGARALASSLPELTGAAPVVGVIGVLADKDAPGMLAELAAALDAAVFTGLPEKALAAWGRP
;
A
#
# COMPACT_ATOMS: atom_id res chain seq x y z
N VAL A 1 7.08 11.94 -1.30
CA VAL A 1 6.08 11.15 -0.57
C VAL A 1 6.66 9.78 -0.24
N LEU A 2 6.54 9.34 1.02
CA LEU A 2 6.86 7.99 1.49
C LEU A 2 5.61 7.41 2.12
N THR A 3 4.93 6.50 1.43
CA THR A 3 3.61 5.99 1.84
C THR A 3 3.71 4.94 2.95
N SER A 4 4.58 3.97 2.76
CA SER A 4 4.87 2.87 3.69
C SER A 4 6.22 2.26 3.35
N ILE A 5 6.77 1.50 4.27
CA ILE A 5 7.96 0.67 4.08
C ILE A 5 7.57 -0.78 4.40
N GLY A 6 8.09 -1.69 3.62
CA GLY A 6 8.01 -3.13 3.84
C GLY A 6 9.22 -3.80 3.18
N LEU A 7 9.53 -5.02 3.60
CA LEU A 7 10.63 -5.80 3.02
C LEU A 7 10.24 -6.21 1.60
N ASP A 8 10.90 -5.61 0.64
CA ASP A 8 10.80 -5.92 -0.79
C ASP A 8 12.09 -5.47 -1.48
N HIS A 9 12.48 -6.16 -2.54
CA HIS A 9 13.74 -5.89 -3.24
C HIS A 9 14.97 -5.86 -2.31
N THR A 10 15.00 -6.74 -1.33
CA THR A 10 16.04 -6.76 -0.27
C THR A 10 17.44 -6.96 -0.84
N GLU A 11 17.58 -7.60 -2.00
CA GLU A 11 18.85 -7.74 -2.71
C GLU A 11 19.49 -6.40 -3.13
N PHE A 12 18.69 -5.34 -3.26
CA PHE A 12 19.14 -4.03 -3.77
C PHE A 12 18.98 -2.91 -2.74
N LEU A 13 17.92 -2.95 -1.92
CA LEU A 13 17.55 -1.84 -1.05
C LEU A 13 17.96 -2.04 0.41
N GLY A 14 18.37 -3.26 0.79
CA GLY A 14 18.76 -3.61 2.15
C GLY A 14 17.83 -4.65 2.81
N GLU A 15 18.32 -5.25 3.89
CA GLU A 15 17.66 -6.36 4.59
C GLU A 15 16.69 -5.90 5.69
N THR A 16 16.69 -4.59 6.00
CA THR A 16 15.86 -4.00 7.05
C THR A 16 15.00 -2.86 6.52
N GLU A 17 13.87 -2.59 7.19
CA GLU A 17 13.02 -1.45 6.85
C GLU A 17 13.76 -0.12 6.94
N THR A 18 14.70 0.03 7.87
CA THR A 18 15.52 1.24 8.02
C THR A 18 16.50 1.44 6.88
N GLU A 19 17.11 0.37 6.37
CA GLU A 19 17.97 0.45 5.18
C GLU A 19 17.16 0.85 3.95
N ILE A 20 16.06 0.15 3.70
CA ILE A 20 15.14 0.46 2.59
C ILE A 20 14.62 1.90 2.68
N ALA A 21 14.27 2.36 3.88
CA ALA A 21 13.84 3.73 4.11
C ALA A 21 14.96 4.73 3.81
N GLY A 22 16.21 4.43 4.21
CA GLY A 22 17.39 5.25 3.93
C GLY A 22 17.57 5.49 2.42
N GLU A 23 17.51 4.43 1.62
CA GLU A 23 17.59 4.51 0.17
C GLU A 23 16.46 5.37 -0.43
N LYS A 24 15.22 5.17 0.05
CA LYS A 24 14.08 5.97 -0.42
C LYS A 24 14.15 7.43 0.00
N LEU A 25 14.66 7.73 1.19
CA LEU A 25 14.86 9.08 1.69
C LEU A 25 16.04 9.81 1.02
N ALA A 26 16.95 9.09 0.36
CA ALA A 26 18.09 9.66 -0.34
C ALA A 26 17.70 10.67 -1.44
N VAL A 27 16.49 10.62 -1.95
CA VAL A 27 15.97 11.57 -2.97
C VAL A 27 15.63 12.95 -2.40
N LEU A 28 15.55 13.11 -1.07
CA LEU A 28 15.22 14.39 -0.45
C LEU A 28 16.27 15.46 -0.78
N ARG A 29 15.79 16.65 -1.07
CA ARG A 29 16.60 17.84 -1.35
C ARG A 29 16.18 18.99 -0.44
N PRO A 30 17.06 19.97 -0.17
CA PRO A 30 16.70 21.16 0.59
C PRO A 30 15.45 21.83 0.03
N GLU A 31 14.69 22.47 0.90
CA GLU A 31 13.47 23.24 0.57
C GLU A 31 12.32 22.37 -0.01
N THR A 32 12.40 21.04 0.14
CA THR A 32 11.30 20.14 -0.24
C THR A 32 10.47 19.73 0.98
N THR A 33 9.25 19.26 0.75
CA THR A 33 8.39 18.71 1.79
C THR A 33 8.33 17.18 1.68
N LEU A 34 8.67 16.47 2.75
CA LEU A 34 8.45 15.04 2.89
C LEU A 34 7.05 14.81 3.49
N ILE A 35 6.17 14.17 2.72
CA ILE A 35 4.92 13.60 3.26
C ILE A 35 5.24 12.16 3.66
N LEU A 36 5.10 11.87 4.95
CA LEU A 36 5.39 10.56 5.54
C LEU A 36 4.09 9.89 5.97
N GLY A 37 3.78 8.75 5.36
CA GLY A 37 2.68 7.87 5.79
C GLY A 37 3.02 7.09 7.06
N PRO A 38 2.11 6.23 7.52
CA PRO A 38 2.37 5.36 8.68
C PRO A 38 3.53 4.39 8.41
N VAL A 39 4.53 4.45 9.27
CA VAL A 39 5.74 3.61 9.24
C VAL A 39 6.10 3.19 10.67
N SER A 40 7.05 2.26 10.83
CA SER A 40 7.60 1.89 12.14
C SER A 40 8.27 3.09 12.84
N ASP A 41 8.44 3.00 14.16
CA ASP A 41 9.03 4.10 14.94
C ASP A 41 10.49 4.36 14.54
N GLU A 42 11.22 3.31 14.19
CA GLU A 42 12.59 3.40 13.70
C GLU A 42 12.68 4.15 12.36
N VAL A 43 11.81 3.82 11.41
CA VAL A 43 11.74 4.49 10.12
C VAL A 43 11.27 5.94 10.29
N ARG A 44 10.33 6.19 11.20
CA ARG A 44 9.86 7.56 11.50
C ARG A 44 10.97 8.43 12.04
N GLU A 45 11.76 7.92 12.98
CA GLU A 45 12.88 8.69 13.56
C GLU A 45 13.99 8.90 12.52
N LEU A 46 14.26 7.92 11.65
CA LEU A 46 15.16 8.09 10.51
C LEU A 46 14.66 9.21 9.58
N ALA A 47 13.38 9.21 9.23
CA ALA A 47 12.78 10.23 8.35
C ALA A 47 12.85 11.63 8.97
N ARG A 48 12.57 11.77 10.28
CA ARG A 48 12.70 13.03 11.02
C ARG A 48 14.11 13.57 11.03
N ARG A 49 15.08 12.69 11.29
CA ARG A 49 16.51 13.06 11.27
C ARG A 49 16.93 13.49 9.87
N THR A 50 16.64 12.68 8.86
CA THR A 50 17.01 12.98 7.47
C THR A 50 16.37 14.29 6.97
N ALA A 51 15.10 14.55 7.31
CA ALA A 51 14.43 15.79 6.96
C ALA A 51 15.13 17.01 7.58
N ARG A 52 15.51 16.94 8.88
CA ARG A 52 16.27 18.02 9.54
C ARG A 52 17.65 18.22 8.92
N GLU A 53 18.40 17.16 8.67
CA GLU A 53 19.75 17.21 8.08
C GLU A 53 19.75 17.78 6.66
N ARG A 54 18.65 17.63 5.93
CA ARG A 54 18.51 18.07 4.53
C ARG A 54 17.70 19.35 4.37
N ASP A 55 17.33 20.02 5.47
CA ASP A 55 16.51 21.22 5.46
C ASP A 55 15.19 21.04 4.69
N CYS A 56 14.47 19.94 5.02
CA CYS A 56 13.19 19.58 4.45
C CYS A 56 12.07 19.79 5.47
N GLU A 57 10.92 20.29 5.01
CA GLU A 57 9.70 20.23 5.81
C GLU A 57 9.24 18.76 5.94
N LEU A 58 8.76 18.34 7.12
CA LEU A 58 8.17 17.02 7.34
C LEU A 58 6.70 17.15 7.72
N ARG A 59 5.83 16.45 6.99
CA ARG A 59 4.41 16.27 7.32
C ARG A 59 4.11 14.81 7.54
N GLU A 60 3.75 14.44 8.76
CA GLU A 60 3.44 13.07 9.13
C GLU A 60 1.93 12.82 9.05
N ILE A 61 1.55 11.76 8.32
CA ILE A 61 0.18 11.25 8.27
C ILE A 61 0.10 10.06 9.22
N THR A 62 -0.52 10.28 10.37
CA THR A 62 -0.71 9.22 11.35
C THR A 62 -1.91 8.35 11.02
N ALA A 63 -1.99 7.15 11.61
CA ALA A 63 -3.16 6.29 11.50
C ALA A 63 -4.45 7.00 11.97
N ALA A 64 -4.37 7.90 12.96
CA ALA A 64 -5.50 8.69 13.45
C ALA A 64 -5.98 9.71 12.39
N VAL A 65 -5.06 10.35 11.66
CA VAL A 65 -5.40 11.24 10.54
C VAL A 65 -6.06 10.44 9.42
N ALA A 66 -5.52 9.28 9.09
CA ALA A 66 -6.08 8.38 8.09
C ALA A 66 -7.47 7.84 8.49
N ALA A 67 -7.72 7.60 9.78
CA ALA A 67 -9.04 7.23 10.29
C ALA A 67 -10.08 8.35 10.11
N GLY A 68 -9.68 9.62 10.10
CA GLY A 68 -10.53 10.75 9.75
C GLY A 68 -11.04 10.75 8.30
N ALA A 69 -10.44 9.93 7.42
CA ALA A 69 -10.93 9.65 6.07
C ALA A 69 -12.07 8.60 6.04
N ALA A 70 -12.72 8.33 7.18
CA ALA A 70 -13.76 7.32 7.34
C ALA A 70 -15.03 7.52 6.47
N GLY A 71 -15.21 8.70 5.87
CA GLY A 71 -16.27 8.96 4.88
C GLY A 71 -16.06 8.26 3.53
N ILE A 72 -14.86 7.71 3.28
CA ILE A 72 -14.53 7.00 2.05
C ILE A 72 -14.74 5.50 2.29
N HIS A 73 -15.91 5.02 1.90
CA HIS A 73 -16.31 3.62 2.08
C HIS A 73 -15.90 2.76 0.88
N GLY A 74 -15.74 1.45 1.11
CA GLY A 74 -15.59 0.44 0.05
C GLY A 74 -14.20 0.34 -0.60
N ILE A 75 -13.20 1.05 -0.07
CA ILE A 75 -11.85 1.02 -0.65
C ILE A 75 -10.79 0.31 0.22
N GLY A 76 -11.18 -0.20 1.39
CA GLY A 76 -10.28 -0.84 2.36
C GLY A 76 -9.39 0.13 3.15
N GLY A 77 -8.92 -0.33 4.31
CA GLY A 77 -8.20 0.50 5.28
C GLY A 77 -6.92 1.15 4.73
N PHE A 78 -6.11 0.38 4.01
CA PHE A 78 -4.85 0.89 3.45
C PHE A 78 -5.06 1.94 2.35
N GLN A 79 -6.14 1.87 1.61
CA GLN A 79 -6.47 2.87 0.59
C GLN A 79 -6.90 4.21 1.22
N ARG A 80 -7.55 4.18 2.39
CA ARG A 80 -7.83 5.41 3.16
C ARG A 80 -6.54 6.09 3.62
N VAL A 81 -5.54 5.30 4.01
CA VAL A 81 -4.20 5.82 4.32
C VAL A 81 -3.56 6.45 3.08
N ASN A 82 -3.57 5.74 1.95
CA ASN A 82 -3.03 6.24 0.68
C ASN A 82 -3.73 7.54 0.26
N PHE A 83 -5.05 7.62 0.42
CA PHE A 83 -5.82 8.83 0.15
C PHE A 83 -5.35 10.00 1.03
N SER A 84 -5.22 9.81 2.34
CA SER A 84 -4.78 10.87 3.25
C SER A 84 -3.37 11.37 2.93
N VAL A 85 -2.48 10.46 2.53
CA VAL A 85 -1.12 10.82 2.07
C VAL A 85 -1.18 11.59 0.76
N ALA A 86 -2.01 11.17 -0.19
CA ALA A 86 -2.19 11.87 -1.46
C ALA A 86 -2.83 13.25 -1.28
N GLU A 87 -3.86 13.36 -0.44
CA GLU A 87 -4.51 14.64 -0.10
C GLU A 87 -3.50 15.65 0.50
N ALA A 88 -2.67 15.19 1.44
CA ALA A 88 -1.61 16.02 2.01
C ALA A 88 -0.56 16.45 0.97
N ALA A 89 -0.19 15.56 0.06
CA ALA A 89 0.75 15.86 -1.01
C ALA A 89 0.18 16.90 -1.99
N VAL A 90 -1.09 16.76 -2.38
CA VAL A 90 -1.78 17.73 -3.25
C VAL A 90 -1.94 19.06 -2.55
N ALA A 91 -2.29 19.08 -1.26
CA ALA A 91 -2.39 20.32 -0.48
C ALA A 91 -1.04 21.07 -0.40
N CYS A 92 0.08 20.33 -0.28
CA CYS A 92 1.41 20.94 -0.34
C CYS A 92 1.70 21.58 -1.69
N PHE A 93 1.23 20.98 -2.78
CA PHE A 93 1.54 21.43 -4.14
C PHE A 93 0.60 22.57 -4.61
N LEU A 94 -0.70 22.47 -4.30
CA LEU A 94 -1.72 23.39 -4.75
C LEU A 94 -2.12 24.45 -3.70
N GLY A 95 -1.67 24.29 -2.46
CA GLY A 95 -2.02 25.15 -1.32
C GLY A 95 -3.31 24.71 -0.62
N GLU A 96 -4.40 24.48 -1.34
CA GLU A 96 -5.69 24.11 -0.76
C GLU A 96 -6.38 23.01 -1.57
N VAL A 97 -7.01 22.09 -0.86
CA VAL A 97 -7.77 20.97 -1.46
C VAL A 97 -9.19 20.98 -0.91
N SER A 98 -10.17 21.06 -1.82
CA SER A 98 -11.56 20.84 -1.46
C SER A 98 -11.78 19.37 -1.11
N ARG A 99 -12.13 19.09 0.13
CA ARG A 99 -12.43 17.74 0.62
C ARG A 99 -13.52 17.08 -0.21
N VAL A 100 -14.58 17.78 -0.56
CA VAL A 100 -15.68 17.26 -1.38
C VAL A 100 -15.17 16.80 -2.75
N LYS A 101 -14.34 17.62 -3.43
CA LYS A 101 -13.77 17.24 -4.72
C LYS A 101 -12.80 16.06 -4.62
N ALA A 102 -12.05 15.95 -3.52
CA ALA A 102 -11.16 14.83 -3.28
C ALA A 102 -11.95 13.53 -3.08
N GLU A 103 -13.05 13.56 -2.33
CA GLU A 103 -13.94 12.42 -2.13
C GLU A 103 -14.66 12.00 -3.42
N GLU A 104 -15.14 12.95 -4.21
CA GLU A 104 -15.71 12.69 -5.55
C GLU A 104 -14.70 12.02 -6.49
N ALA A 105 -13.45 12.50 -6.49
CA ALA A 105 -12.39 11.90 -7.29
C ALA A 105 -12.10 10.46 -6.89
N VAL A 106 -12.03 10.17 -5.59
CA VAL A 106 -11.82 8.79 -5.09
C VAL A 106 -12.99 7.88 -5.38
N ALA A 107 -14.23 8.37 -5.26
CA ALA A 107 -15.43 7.59 -5.54
C ALA A 107 -15.49 7.09 -7.00
N SER A 108 -14.85 7.82 -7.92
CA SER A 108 -14.75 7.46 -9.34
C SER A 108 -13.44 6.74 -9.71
N LEU A 109 -12.49 6.62 -8.77
CA LEU A 109 -11.16 6.08 -9.04
C LEU A 109 -11.18 4.54 -9.02
N VAL A 110 -10.77 3.95 -10.13
CA VAL A 110 -10.46 2.52 -10.20
C VAL A 110 -8.94 2.38 -10.33
N ILE A 111 -8.32 1.72 -9.34
CA ILE A 111 -6.90 1.38 -9.40
C ILE A 111 -6.80 -0.12 -9.69
N HIS A 112 -6.45 -0.46 -10.92
CA HIS A 112 -6.36 -1.85 -11.34
C HIS A 112 -5.42 -2.66 -10.45
N GLY A 113 -5.91 -3.83 -10.00
CA GLY A 113 -5.16 -4.72 -9.12
C GLY A 113 -4.93 -4.17 -7.69
N ARG A 114 -5.74 -3.24 -7.21
CA ARG A 114 -5.72 -2.76 -5.82
C ARG A 114 -7.12 -2.86 -5.23
N LEU A 115 -7.47 -4.04 -4.69
CA LEU A 115 -8.83 -4.38 -4.25
C LEU A 115 -9.88 -4.06 -5.33
N GLU A 116 -9.49 -4.23 -6.59
CA GLU A 116 -10.34 -3.96 -7.74
C GLU A 116 -11.52 -4.94 -7.76
N GLN A 117 -12.73 -4.41 -7.71
CA GLN A 117 -13.92 -5.23 -7.86
C GLN A 117 -14.14 -5.59 -9.33
N ILE A 118 -13.95 -6.86 -9.67
CA ILE A 118 -14.09 -7.39 -11.04
C ILE A 118 -15.36 -8.24 -11.22
N GLY A 119 -16.10 -8.52 -10.13
CA GLY A 119 -17.37 -9.25 -10.16
C GLY A 119 -18.23 -8.92 -8.95
N GLN A 120 -19.56 -9.10 -9.08
CA GLN A 120 -20.52 -8.79 -8.02
C GLN A 120 -21.22 -10.03 -7.43
N ASN A 121 -21.50 -11.03 -8.23
CA ASN A 121 -22.25 -12.22 -7.81
C ASN A 121 -21.58 -13.48 -8.37
N PRO A 122 -20.63 -14.07 -7.66
CA PRO A 122 -20.10 -13.66 -6.35
C PRO A 122 -19.29 -12.35 -6.42
N LEU A 123 -19.05 -11.73 -5.26
CA LEU A 123 -18.07 -10.64 -5.16
C LEU A 123 -16.69 -11.20 -5.52
N VAL A 124 -16.05 -10.61 -6.52
CA VAL A 124 -14.68 -10.97 -6.94
C VAL A 124 -13.80 -9.73 -6.85
N LEU A 125 -12.76 -9.84 -6.05
CA LEU A 125 -11.76 -8.79 -5.86
C LEU A 125 -10.43 -9.24 -6.47
N ALA A 126 -9.77 -8.35 -7.21
CA ALA A 126 -8.43 -8.56 -7.72
C ALA A 126 -7.44 -7.65 -6.99
N ASP A 127 -6.34 -8.23 -6.52
CA ASP A 127 -5.24 -7.51 -5.89
C ASP A 127 -3.88 -8.04 -6.33
N VAL A 128 -2.88 -7.18 -6.42
CA VAL A 128 -1.51 -7.53 -6.82
C VAL A 128 -0.52 -7.44 -5.66
N ALA A 129 -0.97 -7.70 -4.44
CA ALA A 129 -0.07 -7.88 -3.30
C ALA A 129 1.01 -8.91 -3.67
N HIS A 130 2.28 -8.55 -3.51
CA HIS A 130 3.41 -9.36 -3.97
C HIS A 130 4.55 -9.45 -2.94
N ASN A 131 4.28 -9.02 -1.71
CA ASN A 131 5.16 -9.15 -0.55
C ASN A 131 4.31 -9.28 0.73
N PRO A 132 4.90 -9.67 1.89
CA PRO A 132 4.15 -9.86 3.13
C PRO A 132 3.42 -8.60 3.61
N ALA A 133 4.01 -7.41 3.45
CA ALA A 133 3.38 -6.15 3.83
C ALA A 133 2.11 -5.87 3.01
N GLY A 134 2.16 -6.09 1.70
CA GLY A 134 0.98 -6.01 0.81
C GLY A 134 -0.09 -7.04 1.16
N ALA A 135 0.31 -8.28 1.42
CA ALA A 135 -0.59 -9.36 1.85
C ALA A 135 -1.30 -9.02 3.17
N ARG A 136 -0.58 -8.46 4.15
CA ARG A 136 -1.15 -7.96 5.41
C ARG A 136 -2.16 -6.84 5.18
N ALA A 137 -1.85 -5.87 4.32
CA ALA A 137 -2.75 -4.77 3.97
C ALA A 137 -4.04 -5.27 3.30
N LEU A 138 -3.92 -6.25 2.39
CA LEU A 138 -5.05 -6.94 1.78
C LEU A 138 -5.88 -7.66 2.84
N ALA A 139 -5.27 -8.56 3.63
CA ALA A 139 -5.95 -9.33 4.66
C ALA A 139 -6.73 -8.45 5.65
N SER A 140 -6.13 -7.35 6.09
CA SER A 140 -6.77 -6.41 7.02
C SER A 140 -7.95 -5.64 6.42
N SER A 141 -8.05 -5.58 5.10
CA SER A 141 -9.13 -4.89 4.39
C SER A 141 -10.30 -5.79 4.02
N LEU A 142 -10.09 -7.10 3.90
CA LEU A 142 -11.13 -8.06 3.49
C LEU A 142 -12.38 -8.04 4.40
N PRO A 143 -12.28 -8.02 5.73
CA PRO A 143 -13.47 -8.03 6.59
C PRO A 143 -14.43 -6.86 6.36
N GLU A 144 -13.89 -5.68 6.03
CA GLU A 144 -14.72 -4.50 5.72
C GLU A 144 -15.50 -4.67 4.41
N LEU A 145 -14.91 -5.37 3.44
CA LEU A 145 -15.46 -5.53 2.09
C LEU A 145 -16.39 -6.74 1.98
N THR A 146 -16.08 -7.82 2.70
CA THR A 146 -16.79 -9.10 2.60
C THR A 146 -17.77 -9.34 3.75
N GLY A 147 -17.65 -8.59 4.86
CA GLY A 147 -18.43 -8.82 6.08
C GLY A 147 -18.16 -10.21 6.65
N ALA A 148 -19.24 -10.96 6.88
CA ALA A 148 -19.17 -12.35 7.36
C ALA A 148 -19.24 -13.40 6.24
N ALA A 149 -19.14 -13.00 4.97
CA ALA A 149 -19.18 -13.94 3.86
C ALA A 149 -17.87 -14.75 3.80
N PRO A 150 -17.92 -16.06 3.44
CA PRO A 150 -16.72 -16.86 3.24
C PRO A 150 -15.82 -16.27 2.14
N VAL A 151 -14.52 -16.26 2.39
CA VAL A 151 -13.51 -15.73 1.47
C VAL A 151 -12.64 -16.86 0.94
N VAL A 152 -12.64 -17.02 -0.38
CA VAL A 152 -11.79 -18.00 -1.07
C VAL A 152 -10.72 -17.24 -1.86
N GLY A 153 -9.44 -17.49 -1.53
CA GLY A 153 -8.30 -16.92 -2.23
C GLY A 153 -7.91 -17.77 -3.45
N VAL A 154 -7.76 -17.13 -4.62
CA VAL A 154 -7.06 -17.74 -5.77
C VAL A 154 -5.70 -17.05 -5.87
N ILE A 155 -4.63 -17.78 -5.54
CA ILE A 155 -3.32 -17.21 -5.24
C ILE A 155 -2.28 -17.72 -6.24
N GLY A 156 -1.62 -16.78 -6.93
CA GLY A 156 -0.44 -17.03 -7.74
C GLY A 156 0.70 -16.12 -7.27
N VAL A 157 1.85 -16.71 -6.93
CA VAL A 157 3.03 -15.96 -6.45
C VAL A 157 4.21 -16.27 -7.35
N LEU A 158 4.97 -15.23 -7.72
CA LEU A 158 6.21 -15.40 -8.48
C LEU A 158 7.29 -16.06 -7.60
N ALA A 159 8.19 -16.83 -8.23
CA ALA A 159 9.20 -17.60 -7.55
C ALA A 159 10.24 -16.77 -6.77
N ASP A 160 10.40 -15.49 -7.16
CA ASP A 160 11.30 -14.53 -6.53
C ASP A 160 10.68 -13.82 -5.31
N LYS A 161 9.44 -14.17 -4.93
CA LYS A 161 8.71 -13.52 -3.82
C LYS A 161 8.64 -14.41 -2.58
N ASP A 162 8.51 -13.78 -1.42
CA ASP A 162 8.31 -14.46 -0.14
C ASP A 162 6.88 -15.01 -0.02
N ALA A 163 6.62 -16.13 -0.72
CA ALA A 163 5.33 -16.79 -0.68
C ALA A 163 4.94 -17.27 0.73
N PRO A 164 5.83 -17.88 1.54
CA PRO A 164 5.50 -18.27 2.90
C PRO A 164 5.06 -17.08 3.77
N GLY A 165 5.78 -15.96 3.72
CA GLY A 165 5.42 -14.74 4.47
C GLY A 165 4.08 -14.16 4.02
N MET A 166 3.82 -14.11 2.72
CA MET A 166 2.53 -13.66 2.19
C MET A 166 1.36 -14.56 2.65
N LEU A 167 1.55 -15.88 2.60
CA LEU A 167 0.52 -16.83 3.00
C LEU A 167 0.24 -16.78 4.50
N ALA A 168 1.25 -16.57 5.33
CA ALA A 168 1.08 -16.39 6.77
C ALA A 168 0.17 -15.19 7.09
N GLU A 169 0.33 -14.08 6.36
CA GLU A 169 -0.52 -12.89 6.53
C GLU A 169 -1.97 -13.10 6.03
N LEU A 170 -2.16 -13.86 4.95
CA LEU A 170 -3.48 -14.11 4.36
C LEU A 170 -4.28 -15.20 5.10
N ALA A 171 -3.61 -16.13 5.78
CA ALA A 171 -4.22 -17.34 6.32
C ALA A 171 -5.40 -17.08 7.26
N ALA A 172 -5.34 -16.01 8.07
CA ALA A 172 -6.41 -15.66 9.02
C ALA A 172 -7.61 -14.97 8.34
N ALA A 173 -7.47 -14.51 7.09
CA ALA A 173 -8.50 -13.79 6.36
C ALA A 173 -9.17 -14.63 5.27
N LEU A 174 -8.75 -15.88 5.06
CA LEU A 174 -9.26 -16.78 4.04
C LEU A 174 -9.86 -18.04 4.68
N ASP A 175 -11.05 -18.44 4.24
CA ASP A 175 -11.65 -19.72 4.61
C ASP A 175 -11.09 -20.88 3.77
N ALA A 176 -10.66 -20.62 2.53
CA ALA A 176 -10.01 -21.57 1.65
C ALA A 176 -9.07 -20.87 0.67
N ALA A 177 -8.10 -21.61 0.15
CA ALA A 177 -7.18 -21.12 -0.87
C ALA A 177 -6.99 -22.12 -2.00
N VAL A 178 -6.92 -21.60 -3.22
CA VAL A 178 -6.55 -22.34 -4.44
C VAL A 178 -5.26 -21.73 -4.98
N PHE A 179 -4.25 -22.55 -5.16
CA PHE A 179 -2.97 -22.09 -5.70
C PHE A 179 -2.91 -22.31 -7.21
N THR A 180 -2.42 -21.32 -7.94
CA THR A 180 -2.23 -21.39 -9.38
C THR A 180 -0.80 -21.02 -9.75
N GLY A 181 -0.26 -21.71 -10.76
CA GLY A 181 0.99 -21.29 -11.41
C GLY A 181 0.71 -20.31 -12.55
N LEU A 182 1.64 -19.40 -12.79
CA LEU A 182 1.60 -18.56 -13.99
C LEU A 182 2.14 -19.36 -15.17
N PRO A 183 1.39 -19.47 -16.28
CA PRO A 183 1.90 -20.11 -17.49
C PRO A 183 3.15 -19.36 -18.01
N GLU A 184 4.20 -20.07 -18.42
CA GLU A 184 5.42 -19.46 -18.97
C GLU A 184 5.13 -18.46 -20.10
N LYS A 185 4.12 -18.73 -20.94
CA LYS A 185 3.68 -17.84 -22.00
C LYS A 185 3.12 -16.51 -21.50
N ALA A 186 2.50 -16.49 -20.32
CA ALA A 186 2.01 -15.26 -19.72
C ALA A 186 3.16 -14.40 -19.18
N LEU A 187 4.20 -15.00 -18.62
CA LEU A 187 5.41 -14.31 -18.17
C LEU A 187 6.19 -13.70 -19.36
N ALA A 188 6.30 -14.42 -20.47
CA ALA A 188 6.95 -13.93 -21.68
C ALA A 188 6.19 -12.73 -22.32
N ALA A 189 4.85 -12.74 -22.24
CA ALA A 189 4.02 -11.63 -22.76
C ALA A 189 4.17 -10.33 -21.95
N TRP A 190 4.68 -10.38 -20.71
CA TRP A 190 4.92 -9.22 -19.86
C TRP A 190 6.30 -8.57 -20.06
N GLY A 191 7.05 -9.01 -21.09
CA GLY A 191 8.27 -8.34 -21.52
C GLY A 191 9.42 -8.38 -20.51
N ARG A 192 9.49 -9.37 -19.63
CA ARG A 192 10.70 -9.64 -18.86
C ARG A 192 11.70 -10.40 -19.73
N PRO A 193 12.96 -9.91 -19.78
CA PRO A 193 14.03 -10.62 -20.51
C PRO A 193 14.31 -11.99 -19.91
#